data_d0ebd6d0a9dbffb1bebb54116a63a002
#
_entry.id   d0ebd6d0a9dbffb1bebb54116a63a002
#
_cell.length_a   1.000
_cell.length_b   1.000
_cell.length_c   1.000
_cell.angle_alpha   90.00
_cell.angle_beta   90.00
_cell.angle_gamma   90.00
#
_symmetry.space_group_name_H-M   'P 1'
#
loop_
_entity.id
_entity.type
_entity.pdbx_description
1 polymer ?
#
loop_
_entity_poly.entity_id
_entity_poly.type
_entity_poly.pdbx_seq_one_letter_code
_entity_poly.pdbx_strand_id
1 'polypeptide(L)'
;MVWCCRGKVVKSEQASQTQLRSAGTTNSNTAESGLVQMTTAQKQFFDKILPTVQQVSQKKGIVTSVMLAQTILESAWGTSQLATNANNIFGIKADTTWNGNSYTVSTKEVGNGKTVTVERKFRAYKTIFESITDYGNFFTSTPWRTKNYAKFLEAKDYQSAVSNLQASGYATDPIYAEKLISLIQRYRLYQYD
;
A
#
# COMPACT_ATOMS: atom_id res chain seq x y z
N MET A 1 -7.89 12.71 0.60
CA MET A 1 -8.36 11.42 1.14
C MET A 1 -8.02 10.37 0.09
N VAL A 2 -7.02 9.56 0.35
CA VAL A 2 -6.60 8.45 -0.51
C VAL A 2 -7.57 7.29 -0.26
N TRP A 3 -7.93 6.57 -1.28
CA TRP A 3 -8.95 5.53 -1.19
C TRP A 3 -8.30 4.21 -0.78
N CYS A 4 -8.46 3.83 0.48
CA CYS A 4 -8.19 2.45 0.89
C CYS A 4 -9.38 1.60 0.45
N CYS A 5 -9.12 0.59 -0.39
CA CYS A 5 -10.11 -0.28 -0.99
C CYS A 5 -11.07 -0.88 0.04
N ARG A 6 -12.31 -0.39 0.12
CA ARG A 6 -13.43 -1.21 0.58
C ARG A 6 -13.87 -2.12 -0.56
N GLY A 7 -13.02 -3.06 -0.93
CA GLY A 7 -13.46 -4.25 -1.62
C GLY A 7 -14.01 -5.20 -0.55
N LYS A 8 -15.33 -5.39 -0.47
CA LYS A 8 -15.87 -6.61 0.14
C LYS A 8 -15.25 -7.77 -0.63
N VAL A 9 -14.40 -8.51 0.06
CA VAL A 9 -13.99 -9.84 -0.38
C VAL A 9 -15.26 -10.66 -0.48
N VAL A 10 -15.69 -10.95 -1.70
CA VAL A 10 -16.66 -11.98 -1.98
C VAL A 10 -16.01 -13.28 -1.52
N LYS A 11 -16.57 -13.89 -0.49
CA LYS A 11 -16.22 -15.24 -0.09
C LYS A 11 -16.52 -16.14 -1.29
N SER A 12 -15.52 -16.74 -1.86
CA SER A 12 -15.64 -17.96 -2.61
C SER A 12 -14.57 -18.94 -2.15
N GLU A 13 -15.11 -20.01 -1.62
CA GLU A 13 -14.67 -21.40 -1.59
C GLU A 13 -13.69 -21.84 -0.50
N GLN A 14 -14.36 -22.54 0.43
CA GLN A 14 -13.77 -23.60 1.24
C GLN A 14 -13.16 -24.69 0.33
N ALA A 15 -11.89 -24.94 0.49
CA ALA A 15 -11.28 -26.18 0.07
C ALA A 15 -10.82 -26.95 1.32
N SER A 16 -11.56 -27.98 1.57
CA SER A 16 -11.33 -29.24 2.30
C SER A 16 -10.00 -29.41 3.03
N GLN A 17 -10.12 -29.52 4.35
CA GLN A 17 -9.16 -30.24 5.19
C GLN A 17 -9.18 -31.73 4.85
N THR A 18 -8.05 -32.27 4.42
CA THR A 18 -7.80 -33.70 4.49
C THR A 18 -6.59 -33.94 5.39
N GLN A 19 -6.87 -34.58 6.50
CA GLN A 19 -5.86 -35.10 7.42
C GLN A 19 -5.02 -36.18 6.72
N LEU A 20 -3.71 -36.14 6.92
CA LEU A 20 -2.88 -37.32 6.92
C LEU A 20 -1.85 -37.19 8.04
N ARG A 21 -1.97 -38.14 8.96
CA ARG A 21 -1.05 -38.38 10.09
C ARG A 21 0.17 -39.15 9.65
N SER A 22 1.22 -38.93 10.41
CA SER A 22 2.36 -39.79 10.80
C SER A 22 3.57 -39.79 9.90
N ALA A 23 4.70 -39.37 10.36
CA ALA A 23 5.74 -40.13 11.04
C ALA A 23 6.95 -39.21 11.30
N GLY A 24 7.50 -39.31 12.49
CA GLY A 24 8.55 -38.43 12.97
C GLY A 24 9.90 -38.67 12.29
N THR A 25 10.69 -37.61 12.31
CA THR A 25 12.14 -37.67 12.48
C THR A 25 12.59 -36.32 13.02
N THR A 26 13.19 -36.35 14.20
CA THR A 26 13.84 -35.26 14.88
C THR A 26 14.96 -34.70 14.03
N ASN A 27 14.92 -33.39 13.75
CA ASN A 27 16.13 -32.60 13.57
C ASN A 27 15.90 -31.19 14.11
N SER A 28 16.64 -30.91 15.14
CA SER A 28 16.83 -29.61 15.77
C SER A 28 17.40 -28.61 14.75
N ASN A 29 16.58 -27.63 14.33
CA ASN A 29 17.09 -26.35 13.88
C ASN A 29 16.15 -25.25 14.38
N THR A 30 16.73 -24.42 15.20
CA THR A 30 16.26 -23.24 15.89
C THR A 30 15.48 -22.27 15.01
N ALA A 31 14.35 -21.86 15.52
CA ALA A 31 13.69 -20.56 15.44
C ALA A 31 14.10 -19.58 14.30
N GLU A 32 13.80 -19.91 13.06
CA GLU A 32 13.67 -18.97 11.94
C GLU A 32 12.29 -19.11 11.25
N SER A 33 11.30 -19.48 12.00
CA SER A 33 9.94 -19.74 11.49
C SER A 33 9.08 -18.46 11.52
N GLY A 34 9.09 -17.71 10.42
CA GLY A 34 8.19 -16.57 10.27
C GLY A 34 8.42 -15.71 9.03
N LEU A 35 9.55 -15.88 8.37
CA LEU A 35 9.88 -15.06 7.20
C LEU A 35 9.24 -15.67 5.95
N VAL A 36 8.28 -14.95 5.41
CA VAL A 36 7.70 -15.30 4.12
C VAL A 36 8.59 -14.76 3.01
N GLN A 37 9.12 -15.66 2.20
CA GLN A 37 9.85 -15.26 1.01
C GLN A 37 8.86 -14.69 -0.03
N MET A 38 9.29 -13.63 -0.72
CA MET A 38 8.54 -13.10 -1.86
C MET A 38 8.50 -14.15 -2.98
N THR A 39 7.36 -14.29 -3.63
CA THR A 39 7.29 -15.04 -4.89
C THR A 39 8.15 -14.37 -5.96
N THR A 40 8.46 -15.06 -7.03
CA THR A 40 9.24 -14.50 -8.15
C THR A 40 8.61 -13.20 -8.69
N ALA A 41 7.29 -13.19 -8.89
CA ALA A 41 6.57 -12.00 -9.37
C ALA A 41 6.62 -10.84 -8.37
N GLN A 42 6.45 -11.12 -7.08
CA GLN A 42 6.57 -10.12 -6.02
C GLN A 42 7.98 -9.53 -5.96
N LYS A 43 8.99 -10.39 -6.07
CA LYS A 43 10.39 -9.94 -6.08
C LYS A 43 10.68 -9.07 -7.29
N GLN A 44 10.24 -9.44 -8.49
CA GLN A 44 10.40 -8.63 -9.70
C GLN A 44 9.76 -7.23 -9.55
N PHE A 45 8.54 -7.18 -9.02
CA PHE A 45 7.88 -5.90 -8.74
C PHE A 45 8.67 -5.09 -7.71
N PHE A 46 9.08 -5.71 -6.61
CA PHE A 46 9.84 -5.07 -5.54
C PHE A 46 11.16 -4.49 -6.04
N ASP A 47 11.97 -5.31 -6.74
CA ASP A 47 13.25 -4.89 -7.30
C ASP A 47 13.09 -3.70 -8.28
N LYS A 48 12.00 -3.69 -9.05
CA LYS A 48 11.68 -2.60 -9.98
C LYS A 48 11.40 -1.27 -9.27
N ILE A 49 10.70 -1.29 -8.14
CA ILE A 49 10.28 -0.05 -7.45
C ILE A 49 11.30 0.45 -6.42
N LEU A 50 12.09 -0.46 -5.82
CA LEU A 50 12.94 -0.18 -4.67
C LEU A 50 13.86 1.04 -4.86
N PRO A 51 14.63 1.17 -5.95
CA PRO A 51 15.55 2.30 -6.11
C PRO A 51 14.82 3.66 -6.09
N THR A 52 13.66 3.73 -6.76
CA THR A 52 12.89 4.98 -6.82
C THR A 52 12.22 5.28 -5.47
N VAL A 53 11.71 4.26 -4.78
CA VAL A 53 11.13 4.44 -3.45
C VAL A 53 12.19 4.96 -2.48
N GLN A 54 13.39 4.37 -2.45
CA GLN A 54 14.49 4.84 -1.61
C GLN A 54 14.87 6.30 -1.92
N GLN A 55 15.03 6.65 -3.19
CA GLN A 55 15.35 8.02 -3.59
C GLN A 55 14.29 9.03 -3.16
N VAL A 56 13.00 8.69 -3.37
CA VAL A 56 11.90 9.62 -3.04
C VAL A 56 11.70 9.70 -1.52
N SER A 57 11.75 8.59 -0.80
CA SER A 57 11.59 8.54 0.64
C SER A 57 12.65 9.37 1.36
N GLN A 58 13.94 9.23 0.97
CA GLN A 58 15.03 10.02 1.50
C GLN A 58 14.85 11.54 1.21
N LYS A 59 14.50 11.87 -0.03
CA LYS A 59 14.29 13.26 -0.43
C LYS A 59 13.11 13.93 0.29
N LYS A 60 12.10 13.15 0.68
CA LYS A 60 10.84 13.65 1.25
C LYS A 60 10.71 13.46 2.76
N GLY A 61 11.68 12.81 3.40
CA GLY A 61 11.64 12.51 4.84
C GLY A 61 10.60 11.45 5.19
N ILE A 62 10.26 10.56 4.25
CA ILE A 62 9.33 9.46 4.47
C ILE A 62 10.16 8.23 4.89
N VAL A 63 9.75 7.52 5.93
CA VAL A 63 10.37 6.24 6.31
C VAL A 63 10.19 5.25 5.16
N THR A 64 11.31 4.71 4.64
CA THR A 64 11.34 3.92 3.39
C THR A 64 10.48 2.68 3.48
N SER A 65 10.55 1.96 4.60
CA SER A 65 9.75 0.75 4.82
C SER A 65 8.25 1.02 4.79
N VAL A 66 7.81 2.18 5.28
CA VAL A 66 6.39 2.58 5.23
C VAL A 66 5.96 2.84 3.79
N MET A 67 6.76 3.56 3.02
CA MET A 67 6.46 3.81 1.62
C MET A 67 6.43 2.53 0.79
N LEU A 68 7.34 1.58 1.05
CA LEU A 68 7.34 0.24 0.44
C LEU A 68 6.08 -0.54 0.80
N ALA A 69 5.72 -0.58 2.09
CA ALA A 69 4.52 -1.29 2.56
C ALA A 69 3.24 -0.72 1.94
N GLN A 70 3.12 0.60 1.82
CA GLN A 70 2.01 1.25 1.14
C GLN A 70 1.98 0.90 -0.35
N THR A 71 3.13 0.93 -1.03
CA THR A 71 3.23 0.54 -2.43
C THR A 71 2.71 -0.89 -2.65
N ILE A 72 3.12 -1.82 -1.79
CA ILE A 72 2.68 -3.23 -1.84
C ILE A 72 1.18 -3.35 -1.59
N LEU A 73 0.69 -2.71 -0.52
CA LEU A 73 -0.70 -2.81 -0.08
C LEU A 73 -1.68 -2.21 -1.11
N GLU A 74 -1.42 -0.97 -1.53
CA GLU A 74 -2.34 -0.22 -2.39
C GLU A 74 -2.37 -0.74 -3.83
N SER A 75 -1.24 -1.24 -4.33
CA SER A 75 -1.15 -1.76 -5.69
C SER A 75 -1.42 -3.26 -5.82
N ALA A 76 -1.60 -3.99 -4.69
CA ALA A 76 -1.62 -5.45 -4.68
C ALA A 76 -0.40 -6.02 -5.43
N TRP A 77 0.82 -5.58 -5.06
CA TRP A 77 2.06 -5.95 -5.74
C TRP A 77 2.09 -5.56 -7.23
N GLY A 78 1.52 -4.40 -7.55
CA GLY A 78 1.47 -3.88 -8.91
C GLY A 78 0.41 -4.52 -9.82
N THR A 79 -0.46 -5.37 -9.28
CA THR A 79 -1.48 -6.10 -10.06
C THR A 79 -2.87 -5.48 -10.02
N SER A 80 -3.09 -4.45 -9.18
CA SER A 80 -4.39 -3.78 -9.12
C SER A 80 -4.74 -3.10 -10.44
N GLN A 81 -6.04 -2.93 -10.72
CA GLN A 81 -6.55 -2.26 -11.92
C GLN A 81 -5.95 -0.86 -12.11
N LEU A 82 -5.79 -0.09 -11.03
CA LEU A 82 -5.15 1.23 -11.09
C LEU A 82 -3.65 1.14 -11.41
N ALA A 83 -2.96 0.15 -10.85
CA ALA A 83 -1.54 -0.06 -11.13
C ALA A 83 -1.30 -0.45 -12.59
N THR A 84 -2.13 -1.36 -13.14
CA THR A 84 -1.95 -1.90 -14.49
C THR A 84 -2.42 -0.94 -15.60
N ASN A 85 -3.54 -0.24 -15.38
CA ASN A 85 -4.16 0.59 -16.43
C ASN A 85 -3.81 2.07 -16.35
N ALA A 86 -3.35 2.55 -15.18
CA ALA A 86 -3.07 3.96 -14.96
C ALA A 86 -1.68 4.22 -14.33
N ASN A 87 -0.85 3.18 -14.12
CA ASN A 87 0.40 3.26 -13.37
C ASN A 87 0.25 3.93 -11.98
N ASN A 88 -0.96 3.93 -11.43
CA ASN A 88 -1.27 4.57 -10.15
C ASN A 88 -1.22 3.53 -9.04
N ILE A 89 -0.05 3.39 -8.43
CA ILE A 89 0.23 2.35 -7.44
C ILE A 89 -0.16 2.73 -6.01
N PHE A 90 -0.61 3.97 -5.77
CA PHE A 90 -1.06 4.45 -4.45
C PHE A 90 -2.55 4.81 -4.41
N GLY A 91 -3.28 4.64 -5.50
CA GLY A 91 -4.69 5.00 -5.55
C GLY A 91 -4.97 6.49 -5.33
N ILE A 92 -4.08 7.38 -5.79
CA ILE A 92 -4.25 8.82 -5.61
C ILE A 92 -5.38 9.31 -6.53
N LYS A 93 -6.37 9.97 -5.92
CA LYS A 93 -7.49 10.56 -6.66
C LYS A 93 -7.05 11.79 -7.45
N ALA A 94 -7.63 11.95 -8.64
CA ALA A 94 -7.54 13.18 -9.42
C ALA A 94 -8.52 14.19 -8.80
N ASP A 95 -8.01 15.02 -7.90
CA ASP A 95 -8.76 16.14 -7.30
C ASP A 95 -8.74 17.37 -8.23
N THR A 96 -9.40 18.45 -7.82
CA THR A 96 -9.51 19.70 -8.60
C THR A 96 -8.16 20.39 -8.86
N THR A 97 -7.11 20.01 -8.14
CA THR A 97 -5.76 20.55 -8.31
C THR A 97 -4.91 19.73 -9.30
N TRP A 98 -5.43 18.58 -9.76
CA TRP A 98 -4.73 17.71 -10.68
C TRP A 98 -4.96 18.11 -12.13
N ASN A 99 -3.90 18.49 -12.83
CA ASN A 99 -3.92 18.89 -14.24
C ASN A 99 -3.40 17.81 -15.22
N GLY A 100 -3.04 16.63 -14.71
CA GLY A 100 -2.55 15.50 -15.51
C GLY A 100 -3.69 14.60 -16.01
N ASN A 101 -3.31 13.51 -16.66
CA ASN A 101 -4.25 12.49 -17.12
C ASN A 101 -4.99 11.84 -15.94
N SER A 102 -6.21 11.39 -16.18
CA SER A 102 -7.01 10.68 -15.20
C SER A 102 -7.56 9.36 -15.78
N TYR A 103 -7.75 8.39 -14.89
CA TYR A 103 -8.40 7.12 -15.16
C TYR A 103 -9.67 7.01 -14.31
N THR A 104 -10.79 6.68 -14.94
CA THR A 104 -12.08 6.57 -14.26
C THR A 104 -12.36 5.11 -13.91
N VAL A 105 -12.68 4.86 -12.65
CA VAL A 105 -13.11 3.55 -12.15
C VAL A 105 -14.56 3.65 -11.71
N SER A 106 -15.39 2.76 -12.25
CA SER A 106 -16.79 2.63 -11.83
C SER A 106 -16.86 1.61 -10.68
N THR A 107 -17.39 2.04 -9.54
CA THR A 107 -17.59 1.18 -8.35
C THR A 107 -19.06 1.12 -8.00
N LYS A 108 -19.50 -0.03 -7.48
CA LYS A 108 -20.86 -0.18 -6.94
C LYS A 108 -20.83 0.12 -5.45
N GLU A 109 -21.53 1.14 -5.01
CA GLU A 109 -21.68 1.49 -3.61
C GLU A 109 -23.13 1.21 -3.16
N VAL A 110 -23.29 0.68 -1.95
CA VAL A 110 -24.62 0.46 -1.37
C VAL A 110 -24.89 1.58 -0.37
N GLY A 111 -25.86 2.44 -0.70
CA GLY A 111 -26.35 3.50 0.17
C GLY A 111 -27.87 3.42 0.29
N ASN A 112 -28.41 3.55 1.50
CA ASN A 112 -29.85 3.50 1.76
C ASN A 112 -30.58 2.28 1.16
N GLY A 113 -29.92 1.09 1.20
CA GLY A 113 -30.47 -0.15 0.66
C GLY A 113 -30.47 -0.26 -0.87
N LYS A 114 -29.95 0.73 -1.60
CA LYS A 114 -29.85 0.72 -3.07
C LYS A 114 -28.40 0.63 -3.51
N THR A 115 -28.12 -0.15 -4.53
CA THR A 115 -26.82 -0.18 -5.18
C THR A 115 -26.76 0.91 -6.23
N VAL A 116 -25.82 1.84 -6.08
CA VAL A 116 -25.55 2.89 -7.06
C VAL A 116 -24.16 2.72 -7.65
N THR A 117 -24.04 2.93 -8.95
CA THR A 117 -22.72 2.98 -9.60
C THR A 117 -22.16 4.37 -9.41
N VAL A 118 -20.96 4.46 -8.84
CA VAL A 118 -20.25 5.72 -8.61
C VAL A 118 -18.95 5.70 -9.42
N GLU A 119 -18.75 6.75 -10.20
CA GLU A 119 -17.50 6.96 -10.91
C GLU A 119 -16.51 7.73 -10.02
N ARG A 120 -15.27 7.24 -9.98
CA ARG A 120 -14.17 7.86 -9.27
C ARG A 120 -13.01 8.09 -10.22
N LYS A 121 -12.52 9.33 -10.29
CA LYS A 121 -11.34 9.69 -11.08
C LYS A 121 -10.06 9.56 -10.25
N PHE A 122 -9.10 8.86 -10.80
CA PHE A 122 -7.77 8.68 -10.23
C PHE A 122 -6.73 9.30 -11.16
N ARG A 123 -5.60 9.73 -10.59
CA ARG A 123 -4.45 10.21 -11.38
C ARG A 123 -3.94 9.07 -12.25
N ALA A 124 -3.58 9.38 -13.49
CA ALA A 124 -2.97 8.44 -14.41
C ALA A 124 -1.58 8.95 -14.80
N TYR A 125 -0.60 8.04 -14.76
CA TYR A 125 0.80 8.36 -14.99
C TYR A 125 1.33 7.62 -16.21
N LYS A 126 2.40 8.15 -16.84
CA LYS A 126 3.08 7.46 -17.93
C LYS A 126 3.85 6.24 -17.43
N THR A 127 4.37 6.33 -16.20
CA THR A 127 5.16 5.27 -15.57
C THR A 127 4.82 5.13 -14.08
N ILE A 128 5.11 3.98 -13.49
CA ILE A 128 4.99 3.78 -12.04
C ILE A 128 5.94 4.68 -11.24
N PHE A 129 7.07 5.10 -11.83
CA PHE A 129 8.04 5.99 -11.20
C PHE A 129 7.48 7.40 -11.02
N GLU A 130 6.68 7.88 -11.97
CA GLU A 130 5.94 9.14 -11.81
C GLU A 130 4.95 9.06 -10.66
N SER A 131 4.24 7.93 -10.50
CA SER A 131 3.33 7.69 -9.38
C SER A 131 4.06 7.73 -8.04
N ILE A 132 5.25 7.09 -7.93
CA ILE A 132 6.08 7.11 -6.72
C ILE A 132 6.51 8.53 -6.39
N THR A 133 6.95 9.28 -7.39
CA THR A 133 7.39 10.67 -7.21
C THR A 133 6.24 11.57 -6.78
N ASP A 134 5.08 11.44 -7.41
CA ASP A 134 3.88 12.22 -7.07
C ASP A 134 3.37 11.88 -5.66
N TYR A 135 3.43 10.61 -5.26
CA TYR A 135 3.12 10.21 -3.91
C TYR A 135 4.02 10.91 -2.87
N GLY A 136 5.34 10.96 -3.10
CA GLY A 136 6.24 11.71 -2.21
C GLY A 136 5.91 13.20 -2.13
N ASN A 137 5.44 13.80 -3.22
CA ASN A 137 5.03 15.20 -3.27
C ASN A 137 3.66 15.44 -2.61
N PHE A 138 2.81 14.43 -2.57
CA PHE A 138 1.43 14.52 -2.08
C PHE A 138 1.34 15.15 -0.68
N PHE A 139 2.21 14.76 0.24
CA PHE A 139 2.17 15.16 1.64
C PHE A 139 2.47 16.65 1.88
N THR A 140 3.13 17.29 0.92
CA THR A 140 3.50 18.72 0.98
C THR A 140 2.90 19.55 -0.14
N SER A 141 1.96 18.99 -0.91
CA SER A 141 1.39 19.64 -2.11
C SER A 141 0.43 20.80 -1.80
N THR A 142 0.01 20.96 -0.57
CA THR A 142 -0.80 22.08 -0.10
C THR A 142 -0.42 22.46 1.34
N PRO A 143 -0.63 23.71 1.79
CA PRO A 143 -0.37 24.11 3.18
C PRO A 143 -1.09 23.23 4.20
N TRP A 144 -2.32 22.83 3.89
CA TRP A 144 -3.08 21.91 4.74
C TRP A 144 -2.40 20.54 4.87
N ARG A 145 -1.98 19.95 3.75
CA ARG A 145 -1.29 18.65 3.76
C ARG A 145 0.03 18.74 4.51
N THR A 146 0.83 19.75 4.27
CA THR A 146 2.09 19.98 4.99
C THR A 146 1.86 19.98 6.50
N LYS A 147 0.85 20.71 6.99
CA LYS A 147 0.51 20.76 8.41
C LYS A 147 -0.03 19.42 8.92
N ASN A 148 -0.94 18.80 8.18
CA ASN A 148 -1.64 17.58 8.60
C ASN A 148 -0.70 16.36 8.68
N TYR A 149 0.27 16.27 7.78
CA TYR A 149 1.21 15.15 7.69
C TYR A 149 2.59 15.45 8.31
N ALA A 150 2.77 16.59 9.00
CA ALA A 150 4.06 16.98 9.57
C ALA A 150 4.66 15.89 10.46
N LYS A 151 3.89 15.37 11.42
CA LYS A 151 4.34 14.29 12.32
C LYS A 151 4.72 13.00 11.60
N PHE A 152 4.05 12.70 10.49
CA PHE A 152 4.38 11.55 9.65
C PHE A 152 5.75 11.74 8.98
N LEU A 153 6.02 12.92 8.44
CA LEU A 153 7.29 13.25 7.77
C LEU A 153 8.46 13.42 8.74
N GLU A 154 8.18 13.74 10.01
CA GLU A 154 9.19 13.89 11.07
C GLU A 154 9.56 12.57 11.75
N ALA A 155 8.78 11.52 11.53
CA ALA A 155 8.98 10.22 12.15
C ALA A 155 10.35 9.61 11.75
N LYS A 156 11.01 8.94 12.71
CA LYS A 156 12.34 8.33 12.50
C LYS A 156 12.32 6.80 12.47
N ASP A 157 11.17 6.22 12.76
CA ASP A 157 10.94 4.78 12.73
C ASP A 157 9.58 4.49 12.11
N TYR A 158 9.39 3.27 11.61
CA TYR A 158 8.16 2.90 10.93
C TYR A 158 6.95 2.83 11.86
N GLN A 159 7.12 2.51 13.15
CA GLN A 159 6.01 2.42 14.10
C GLN A 159 5.38 3.80 14.32
N SER A 160 6.21 4.80 14.63
CA SER A 160 5.75 6.19 14.76
C SER A 160 5.24 6.75 13.44
N ALA A 161 5.89 6.46 12.32
CA ALA A 161 5.43 6.90 11.00
C ALA A 161 4.03 6.36 10.67
N VAL A 162 3.81 5.06 10.83
CA VAL A 162 2.52 4.41 10.55
C VAL A 162 1.42 4.93 11.50
N SER A 163 1.72 5.08 12.80
CA SER A 163 0.79 5.63 13.79
C SER A 163 0.38 7.07 13.45
N ASN A 164 1.34 7.92 13.10
CA ASN A 164 1.08 9.31 12.71
C ASN A 164 0.30 9.40 11.39
N LEU A 165 0.56 8.51 10.45
CA LEU A 165 -0.17 8.42 9.19
C LEU A 165 -1.64 8.05 9.42
N GLN A 166 -1.91 7.06 10.27
CA GLN A 166 -3.26 6.68 10.69
C GLN A 166 -3.97 7.84 11.37
N ALA A 167 -3.31 8.48 12.35
CA ALA A 167 -3.85 9.60 13.11
C ALA A 167 -4.15 10.83 12.23
N SER A 168 -3.42 11.02 11.12
CA SER A 168 -3.67 12.08 10.16
C SER A 168 -4.91 11.87 9.28
N GLY A 169 -5.60 10.74 9.42
CA GLY A 169 -6.77 10.39 8.61
C GLY A 169 -6.43 10.05 7.15
N TYR A 170 -5.22 9.55 6.90
CA TYR A 170 -4.79 9.12 5.56
C TYR A 170 -5.71 8.03 5.00
N ALA A 171 -6.07 7.06 5.82
CA ALA A 171 -6.99 5.98 5.49
C ALA A 171 -8.18 5.94 6.44
N THR A 172 -9.34 5.51 5.94
CA THR A 172 -10.56 5.30 6.73
C THR A 172 -10.64 3.90 7.35
N ASP A 173 -9.74 3.01 6.98
CA ASP A 173 -9.65 1.65 7.51
C ASP A 173 -9.03 1.69 8.92
N PRO A 174 -9.76 1.26 9.98
CA PRO A 174 -9.26 1.31 11.34
C PRO A 174 -8.03 0.42 11.60
N ILE A 175 -7.85 -0.62 10.78
CA ILE A 175 -6.70 -1.55 10.88
C ILE A 175 -5.62 -1.27 9.83
N TYR A 176 -5.62 -0.09 9.22
CA TYR A 176 -4.64 0.28 8.18
C TYR A 176 -3.20 0.23 8.71
N ALA A 177 -2.97 0.79 9.90
CA ALA A 177 -1.67 0.77 10.56
C ALA A 177 -1.16 -0.66 10.78
N GLU A 178 -2.02 -1.54 11.27
CA GLU A 178 -1.67 -2.96 11.52
C GLU A 178 -1.29 -3.69 10.22
N LYS A 179 -2.00 -3.40 9.12
CA LYS A 179 -1.69 -3.97 7.80
C LYS A 179 -0.30 -3.55 7.32
N LEU A 180 0.05 -2.27 7.47
CA LEU A 180 1.38 -1.78 7.09
C LEU A 180 2.47 -2.40 7.97
N ILE A 181 2.30 -2.41 9.30
CA ILE A 181 3.26 -3.01 10.24
C ILE A 181 3.45 -4.50 9.91
N SER A 182 2.37 -5.23 9.66
CA SER A 182 2.43 -6.64 9.27
C SER A 182 3.27 -6.87 8.01
N LEU A 183 3.09 -6.04 6.98
CA LEU A 183 3.89 -6.12 5.76
C LEU A 183 5.37 -5.78 6.01
N ILE A 184 5.63 -4.73 6.78
CA ILE A 184 6.99 -4.30 7.12
C ILE A 184 7.74 -5.41 7.84
N GLN A 185 7.12 -6.03 8.83
CA GLN A 185 7.72 -7.12 9.59
C GLN A 185 7.86 -8.40 8.77
N ARG A 186 6.80 -8.80 8.06
CA ARG A 186 6.74 -10.01 7.25
C ARG A 186 7.83 -10.08 6.19
N TYR A 187 8.11 -8.95 5.53
CA TYR A 187 9.11 -8.86 4.45
C TYR A 187 10.40 -8.14 4.89
N ARG A 188 10.57 -7.87 6.20
CA ARG A 188 11.71 -7.15 6.78
C ARG A 188 12.01 -5.84 6.05
N LEU A 189 10.97 -5.09 5.69
CA LEU A 189 11.16 -3.86 4.91
C LEU A 189 11.94 -2.79 5.69
N TYR A 190 11.96 -2.86 7.02
CA TYR A 190 12.72 -1.98 7.92
C TYR A 190 14.23 -1.99 7.65
N GLN A 191 14.76 -3.01 6.98
CA GLN A 191 16.18 -3.04 6.58
C GLN A 191 16.54 -1.98 5.52
N TYR A 192 15.56 -1.31 4.95
CA TYR A 192 15.74 -0.26 3.94
C TYR A 192 15.56 1.16 4.51
N ASP A 193 15.32 1.32 5.81
CA ASP A 193 15.18 2.60 6.51
C ASP A 193 16.50 3.33 6.74
#